data_ddff75b68aea4258f888a3e010bb0c7b
#
_entry.id   ddff75b68aea4258f888a3e010bb0c7b
#
_cell.length_a   1.000
_cell.length_b   1.000
_cell.length_c   1.000
_cell.angle_alpha   90.00
_cell.angle_beta   90.00
_cell.angle_gamma   90.00
#
_symmetry.space_group_name_H-M   'P 1'
#
loop_
_entity.id
_entity.type
_entity.pdbx_description
1 polymer ?
#
loop_
_entity_poly.entity_id
_entity_poly.type
_entity_poly.pdbx_seq_one_letter_code
_entity_poly.pdbx_strand_id
1 'polypeptide(L)'
;INTEAFPSPFEFLAKREWEWTARDRGLFLASSKSLNKLPNRTKRKLFHKIEAPYRTTSVQAGFTATVHERTLENVYQQHLVEVDGQTDILTMGIPFISPYNPESIMNPILVMCMGLGYLFNMYRGKPLVREGGVVIMTHPTYEEFHPVHHPSYIDFFDEVLADTNDPAVMWEKKYAEDEWYRHLYRTSYAYHGVHPFYAWYWGAHGQQHAGKVIIVGGYAATVRKLGFTPASTMNDALEIASDTVGRSPTISHLHVPGVLVADVK
;
A
#
# COMPACT_ATOMS: atom_id res chain seq x y z
N ILE A 1 -8.46 -16.81 -9.19
CA ILE A 1 -7.35 -17.78 -8.99
C ILE A 1 -7.94 -19.17 -9.17
N ASN A 2 -7.32 -19.99 -10.03
CA ASN A 2 -7.78 -21.37 -10.26
C ASN A 2 -7.39 -22.24 -9.05
N THR A 3 -8.35 -22.98 -8.48
CA THR A 3 -8.13 -23.89 -7.35
C THR A 3 -7.16 -25.03 -7.66
N GLU A 4 -7.01 -25.39 -8.92
CA GLU A 4 -6.06 -26.40 -9.40
C GLU A 4 -4.58 -25.98 -9.24
N ALA A 5 -4.32 -24.67 -9.03
CA ALA A 5 -2.96 -24.14 -8.86
C ALA A 5 -2.34 -24.52 -7.50
N PHE A 6 -3.14 -24.93 -6.50
CA PHE A 6 -2.67 -25.20 -5.17
C PHE A 6 -2.96 -26.66 -4.76
N PRO A 7 -1.91 -27.47 -4.50
CA PRO A 7 -2.10 -28.86 -4.06
C PRO A 7 -2.63 -28.93 -2.63
N SER A 8 -3.28 -30.05 -2.31
CA SER A 8 -3.71 -30.35 -0.93
C SER A 8 -2.53 -30.30 0.07
N PRO A 9 -2.69 -29.68 1.25
CA PRO A 9 -3.91 -29.09 1.84
C PRO A 9 -4.06 -27.58 1.62
N PHE A 10 -3.45 -27.02 0.57
CA PHE A 10 -3.35 -25.58 0.34
C PHE A 10 -4.38 -25.02 -0.66
N GLU A 11 -5.40 -25.78 -1.02
CA GLU A 11 -6.47 -25.37 -1.94
C GLU A 11 -7.21 -24.11 -1.44
N PHE A 12 -7.21 -23.89 -0.13
CA PHE A 12 -7.80 -22.70 0.47
C PHE A 12 -7.15 -21.38 0.02
N LEU A 13 -5.89 -21.41 -0.45
CA LEU A 13 -5.21 -20.21 -0.98
C LEU A 13 -5.86 -19.68 -2.27
N ALA A 14 -6.67 -20.50 -2.94
CA ALA A 14 -7.46 -20.06 -4.08
C ALA A 14 -8.78 -19.40 -3.67
N LYS A 15 -9.21 -19.53 -2.44
CA LYS A 15 -10.38 -18.87 -1.89
C LYS A 15 -10.05 -17.42 -1.55
N ARG A 16 -11.07 -16.60 -1.51
CA ARG A 16 -10.94 -15.25 -0.96
C ARG A 16 -10.67 -15.32 0.54
N GLU A 17 -9.83 -14.43 1.05
CA GLU A 17 -9.37 -14.49 2.44
C GLU A 17 -10.52 -14.51 3.48
N TRP A 18 -11.62 -13.82 3.19
CA TRP A 18 -12.81 -13.82 4.05
C TRP A 18 -13.64 -15.10 4.02
N GLU A 19 -13.40 -15.96 3.03
CA GLU A 19 -13.99 -17.30 2.93
C GLU A 19 -13.18 -18.34 3.70
N TRP A 20 -12.00 -17.95 4.23
CA TRP A 20 -11.16 -18.85 4.99
C TRP A 20 -11.78 -19.22 6.32
N THR A 21 -11.82 -20.51 6.58
CA THR A 21 -12.19 -21.07 7.88
C THR A 21 -11.07 -20.84 8.92
N ALA A 22 -11.38 -21.05 10.19
CA ALA A 22 -10.36 -21.01 11.25
C ALA A 22 -9.23 -22.04 11.00
N ARG A 23 -9.54 -23.19 10.39
CA ARG A 23 -8.56 -24.20 9.98
C ARG A 23 -7.64 -23.67 8.88
N ASP A 24 -8.19 -23.02 7.86
CA ASP A 24 -7.43 -22.46 6.74
C ASP A 24 -6.43 -21.40 7.25
N ARG A 25 -6.88 -20.51 8.14
CA ARG A 25 -6.03 -19.51 8.80
C ARG A 25 -4.93 -20.13 9.64
N GLY A 26 -5.26 -21.18 10.41
CA GLY A 26 -4.30 -21.93 11.21
C GLY A 26 -3.22 -22.59 10.35
N LEU A 27 -3.61 -23.22 9.25
CA LEU A 27 -2.69 -23.81 8.27
C LEU A 27 -1.80 -22.78 7.60
N PHE A 28 -2.36 -21.63 7.22
CA PHE A 28 -1.59 -20.53 6.64
C PHE A 28 -0.52 -20.02 7.59
N LEU A 29 -0.89 -19.73 8.84
CA LEU A 29 0.05 -19.25 9.86
C LEU A 29 1.14 -20.26 10.19
N ALA A 30 0.78 -21.54 10.32
CA ALA A 30 1.74 -22.62 10.60
C ALA A 30 2.72 -22.83 9.45
N SER A 31 2.21 -22.86 8.20
CA SER A 31 3.04 -23.00 7.01
C SER A 31 3.96 -21.80 6.79
N SER A 32 3.46 -20.57 6.99
CA SER A 32 4.25 -19.34 6.89
C SER A 32 5.41 -19.32 7.89
N LYS A 33 5.13 -19.66 9.17
CA LYS A 33 6.17 -19.78 10.20
C LYS A 33 7.21 -20.87 9.88
N SER A 34 6.79 -21.97 9.29
CA SER A 34 7.67 -23.06 8.91
C SER A 34 8.54 -22.70 7.70
N LEU A 35 7.95 -22.07 6.68
CA LEU A 35 8.66 -21.56 5.50
C LEU A 35 9.71 -20.52 5.87
N ASN A 36 9.40 -19.63 6.80
CA ASN A 36 10.35 -18.59 7.24
C ASN A 36 11.61 -19.17 7.88
N LYS A 37 11.54 -20.36 8.49
CA LYS A 37 12.69 -21.06 9.09
C LYS A 37 13.57 -21.79 8.08
N LEU A 38 13.13 -21.97 6.84
CA LEU A 38 13.90 -22.67 5.82
C LEU A 38 15.09 -21.83 5.34
N PRO A 39 16.24 -22.45 5.02
CA PRO A 39 17.36 -21.78 4.38
C PRO A 39 16.92 -21.12 3.04
N ASN A 40 17.47 -19.96 2.72
CA ASN A 40 17.12 -19.21 1.51
C ASN A 40 17.29 -20.03 0.20
N ARG A 41 18.28 -20.93 0.15
CA ARG A 41 18.46 -21.82 -1.00
C ARG A 41 17.28 -22.78 -1.19
N THR A 42 16.72 -23.27 -0.10
CA THR A 42 15.55 -24.16 -0.12
C THR A 42 14.30 -23.38 -0.48
N LYS A 43 14.10 -22.19 0.09
CA LYS A 43 12.99 -21.30 -0.27
C LYS A 43 12.98 -21.01 -1.77
N ARG A 44 14.13 -20.63 -2.36
CA ARG A 44 14.24 -20.36 -3.81
C ARG A 44 13.86 -21.58 -4.65
N LYS A 45 14.35 -22.77 -4.30
CA LYS A 45 14.00 -24.00 -5.03
C LYS A 45 12.49 -24.29 -4.96
N LEU A 46 11.86 -24.01 -3.82
CA LEU A 46 10.41 -24.18 -3.65
C LEU A 46 9.65 -23.19 -4.52
N PHE A 47 10.01 -21.91 -4.47
CA PHE A 47 9.38 -20.88 -5.29
C PHE A 47 9.50 -21.15 -6.80
N HIS A 48 10.64 -21.65 -7.27
CA HIS A 48 10.82 -22.01 -8.68
C HIS A 48 9.96 -23.20 -9.15
N LYS A 49 9.40 -23.98 -8.21
CA LYS A 49 8.50 -25.11 -8.54
C LYS A 49 7.03 -24.72 -8.51
N ILE A 50 6.71 -23.54 -7.98
CA ILE A 50 5.32 -23.05 -7.95
C ILE A 50 5.03 -22.42 -9.31
N GLU A 51 4.10 -23.03 -10.05
CA GLU A 51 3.57 -22.43 -11.26
C GLU A 51 2.72 -21.21 -10.89
N ALA A 52 3.09 -20.04 -11.41
CA ALA A 52 2.31 -18.83 -11.20
C ALA A 52 1.02 -18.91 -12.03
N PRO A 53 -0.16 -18.63 -11.45
CA PRO A 53 -1.44 -18.70 -12.16
C PRO A 53 -1.67 -17.50 -13.08
N TYR A 54 -0.62 -16.80 -13.48
CA TYR A 54 -0.69 -15.64 -14.36
C TYR A 54 0.26 -15.84 -15.56
N ARG A 55 -0.11 -15.23 -16.67
CA ARG A 55 0.65 -15.28 -17.92
C ARG A 55 0.91 -13.86 -18.42
N THR A 56 1.99 -13.71 -19.18
CA THR A 56 2.22 -12.48 -19.96
C THR A 56 1.14 -12.35 -21.01
N THR A 57 0.35 -11.28 -20.94
CA THR A 57 -0.74 -11.02 -21.90
C THR A 57 -0.25 -10.28 -23.13
N SER A 58 0.75 -9.41 -22.98
CA SER A 58 1.35 -8.70 -24.11
C SER A 58 2.78 -8.26 -23.78
N VAL A 59 3.59 -8.08 -24.82
CA VAL A 59 4.90 -7.43 -24.76
C VAL A 59 4.92 -6.36 -25.84
N GLN A 60 5.28 -5.13 -25.45
CA GLN A 60 5.24 -4.00 -26.36
C GLN A 60 6.56 -3.24 -26.31
N ALA A 61 6.98 -2.71 -27.46
CA ALA A 61 8.15 -1.87 -27.60
C ALA A 61 7.86 -0.72 -28.56
N GLY A 62 8.42 0.45 -28.27
CA GLY A 62 8.24 1.66 -29.08
C GLY A 62 8.48 2.94 -28.28
N PHE A 63 7.95 4.03 -28.75
CA PHE A 63 7.98 5.29 -28.01
C PHE A 63 7.20 5.19 -26.70
N THR A 64 7.75 5.76 -25.64
CA THR A 64 7.20 5.66 -24.28
C THR A 64 5.71 6.00 -24.21
N ALA A 65 5.26 7.09 -24.81
CA ALA A 65 3.86 7.48 -24.80
C ALA A 65 2.94 6.41 -25.43
N THR A 66 3.30 5.92 -26.61
CA THR A 66 2.50 4.91 -27.32
C THR A 66 2.47 3.57 -26.59
N VAL A 67 3.62 3.15 -26.00
CA VAL A 67 3.69 1.93 -25.19
C VAL A 67 2.83 2.09 -23.92
N HIS A 68 2.89 3.26 -23.29
CA HIS A 68 2.09 3.56 -22.09
C HIS A 68 0.58 3.50 -22.40
N GLU A 69 0.12 4.19 -23.44
CA GLU A 69 -1.29 4.16 -23.85
C GLU A 69 -1.78 2.73 -24.11
N ARG A 70 -0.99 1.95 -24.86
CA ARG A 70 -1.32 0.57 -25.17
C ARG A 70 -1.36 -0.33 -23.93
N THR A 71 -0.48 -0.06 -22.97
CA THR A 71 -0.46 -0.77 -21.69
C THR A 71 -1.69 -0.43 -20.86
N LEU A 72 -2.08 0.85 -20.81
CA LEU A 72 -3.31 1.28 -20.11
C LEU A 72 -4.57 0.65 -20.72
N GLU A 73 -4.67 0.54 -22.05
CA GLU A 73 -5.79 -0.17 -22.69
C GLU A 73 -5.93 -1.61 -22.17
N ASN A 74 -4.81 -2.34 -22.07
CA ASN A 74 -4.82 -3.71 -21.54
C ASN A 74 -5.19 -3.75 -20.06
N VAL A 75 -4.71 -2.78 -19.25
CA VAL A 75 -5.07 -2.66 -17.82
C VAL A 75 -6.57 -2.42 -17.68
N TYR A 76 -7.13 -1.50 -18.47
CA TYR A 76 -8.56 -1.19 -18.42
C TYR A 76 -9.43 -2.38 -18.83
N GLN A 77 -9.03 -3.14 -19.86
CA GLN A 77 -9.74 -4.35 -20.23
C GLN A 77 -9.78 -5.41 -19.12
N GLN A 78 -8.77 -5.46 -18.26
CA GLN A 78 -8.65 -6.47 -17.21
C GLN A 78 -9.20 -6.00 -15.86
N HIS A 79 -9.04 -4.74 -15.52
CA HIS A 79 -9.17 -4.24 -14.15
C HIS A 79 -10.14 -3.08 -13.99
N LEU A 80 -10.71 -2.53 -15.07
CA LEU A 80 -11.63 -1.41 -14.97
C LEU A 80 -12.96 -1.86 -14.35
N VAL A 81 -13.39 -1.13 -13.33
CA VAL A 81 -14.69 -1.33 -12.66
C VAL A 81 -15.45 -0.01 -12.69
N GLU A 82 -16.63 0.00 -13.31
CA GLU A 82 -17.50 1.16 -13.29
C GLU A 82 -18.14 1.33 -11.91
N VAL A 83 -18.15 2.55 -11.41
CA VAL A 83 -18.70 2.92 -10.10
C VAL A 83 -19.59 4.14 -10.26
N ASP A 84 -20.81 4.05 -9.72
CA ASP A 84 -21.77 5.15 -9.76
C ASP A 84 -21.47 6.20 -8.70
N GLY A 85 -20.92 7.33 -9.13
CA GLY A 85 -20.62 8.47 -8.28
C GLY A 85 -19.45 8.28 -7.34
N GLN A 86 -19.05 9.37 -6.70
CA GLN A 86 -18.03 9.39 -5.64
C GLN A 86 -18.68 9.14 -4.28
N THR A 87 -17.91 8.61 -3.34
CA THR A 87 -18.34 8.38 -1.96
C THR A 87 -17.73 9.38 -0.99
N ASP A 88 -18.34 9.50 0.18
CA ASP A 88 -17.85 10.36 1.27
C ASP A 88 -16.66 9.74 1.98
N ILE A 89 -16.65 8.40 2.09
CA ILE A 89 -15.60 7.64 2.76
C ILE A 89 -15.07 6.56 1.84
N LEU A 90 -13.75 6.44 1.77
CA LEU A 90 -13.05 5.31 1.16
C LEU A 90 -12.35 4.50 2.26
N THR A 91 -12.66 3.22 2.36
CA THR A 91 -12.00 2.30 3.31
C THR A 91 -11.16 1.27 2.59
N MET A 92 -9.99 0.94 3.16
CA MET A 92 -9.08 -0.05 2.59
C MET A 92 -8.20 -0.72 3.64
N GLY A 93 -7.82 -1.98 3.39
CA GLY A 93 -6.80 -2.69 4.13
C GLY A 93 -5.43 -2.51 3.49
N ILE A 94 -4.40 -2.20 4.28
CA ILE A 94 -3.03 -2.12 3.80
C ILE A 94 -2.33 -3.45 4.06
N PRO A 95 -1.62 -4.04 3.08
CA PRO A 95 -0.85 -5.27 3.28
C PRO A 95 0.16 -5.14 4.41
N PHE A 96 0.31 -6.19 5.21
CA PHE A 96 1.26 -6.18 6.32
C PHE A 96 2.72 -6.36 5.86
N ILE A 97 2.93 -7.14 4.80
CA ILE A 97 4.25 -7.42 4.24
C ILE A 97 4.62 -6.37 3.20
N SER A 98 5.87 -5.89 3.26
CA SER A 98 6.40 -4.96 2.28
C SER A 98 6.41 -5.55 0.87
N PRO A 99 6.00 -4.80 -0.17
CA PRO A 99 6.10 -5.26 -1.56
C PRO A 99 7.55 -5.36 -2.05
N TYR A 100 8.48 -4.72 -1.38
CA TYR A 100 9.88 -4.70 -1.78
C TYR A 100 10.68 -5.88 -1.24
N ASN A 101 10.27 -6.41 -0.09
CA ASN A 101 11.01 -7.49 0.57
C ASN A 101 10.07 -8.34 1.45
N PRO A 102 9.88 -9.64 1.15
CA PRO A 102 9.02 -10.52 1.94
C PRO A 102 9.53 -10.77 3.38
N GLU A 103 10.77 -10.37 3.70
CA GLU A 103 11.33 -10.46 5.04
C GLU A 103 11.10 -9.21 5.88
N SER A 104 10.55 -8.15 5.30
CA SER A 104 10.24 -6.90 6.00
C SER A 104 8.74 -6.61 6.02
N ILE A 105 8.29 -6.08 7.14
CA ILE A 105 6.93 -5.54 7.26
C ILE A 105 6.81 -4.19 6.55
N MET A 106 5.59 -3.79 6.34
CA MET A 106 5.28 -2.47 5.79
C MET A 106 5.63 -1.39 6.83
N ASN A 107 6.68 -0.62 6.59
CA ASN A 107 7.02 0.51 7.46
C ASN A 107 6.02 1.68 7.32
N PRO A 108 5.97 2.62 8.27
CA PRO A 108 4.97 3.70 8.27
C PRO A 108 4.91 4.52 6.98
N ILE A 109 6.05 4.83 6.36
CA ILE A 109 6.12 5.61 5.13
C ILE A 109 5.54 4.80 3.96
N LEU A 110 5.81 3.49 3.92
CA LEU A 110 5.24 2.60 2.92
C LEU A 110 3.74 2.37 3.13
N VAL A 111 3.24 2.41 4.37
CA VAL A 111 1.79 2.39 4.65
C VAL A 111 1.12 3.61 4.02
N MET A 112 1.67 4.80 4.24
CA MET A 112 1.19 6.04 3.60
C MET A 112 1.26 5.95 2.08
N CYS A 113 2.40 5.54 1.53
CA CYS A 113 2.59 5.40 0.09
C CYS A 113 1.64 4.37 -0.51
N MET A 114 1.47 3.21 0.11
CA MET A 114 0.56 2.17 -0.38
C MET A 114 -0.90 2.63 -0.36
N GLY A 115 -1.34 3.23 0.74
CA GLY A 115 -2.72 3.69 0.87
C GLY A 115 -3.03 4.87 -0.03
N LEU A 116 -2.28 5.95 0.09
CA LEU A 116 -2.57 7.22 -0.58
C LEU A 116 -1.85 7.40 -1.92
N GLY A 117 -0.70 6.74 -2.11
CA GLY A 117 0.06 6.80 -3.37
C GLY A 117 -0.41 5.78 -4.39
N TYR A 118 -0.70 4.54 -3.97
CA TYR A 118 -1.12 3.48 -4.88
C TYR A 118 -2.63 3.24 -4.87
N LEU A 119 -3.20 2.81 -3.75
CA LEU A 119 -4.60 2.37 -3.71
C LEU A 119 -5.58 3.53 -3.97
N PHE A 120 -5.31 4.69 -3.40
CA PHE A 120 -6.10 5.88 -3.66
C PHE A 120 -6.10 6.27 -5.14
N ASN A 121 -4.96 6.12 -5.83
CA ASN A 121 -4.77 6.53 -7.22
C ASN A 121 -5.22 5.46 -8.26
N MET A 122 -5.81 4.36 -7.82
CA MET A 122 -6.35 3.33 -8.73
C MET A 122 -7.70 3.75 -9.32
N TYR A 123 -7.70 4.85 -10.07
CA TYR A 123 -8.89 5.37 -10.75
C TYR A 123 -8.57 5.92 -12.14
N ARG A 124 -9.61 6.04 -12.97
CA ARG A 124 -9.60 6.75 -14.24
C ARG A 124 -10.55 7.93 -14.14
N GLY A 125 -10.05 9.13 -14.46
CA GLY A 125 -10.82 10.37 -14.41
C GLY A 125 -10.84 11.02 -13.04
N LYS A 126 -11.68 10.55 -12.11
CA LYS A 126 -11.82 11.13 -10.76
C LYS A 126 -11.71 10.06 -9.67
N PRO A 127 -11.21 10.40 -8.47
CA PRO A 127 -11.09 9.48 -7.35
C PRO A 127 -12.43 8.87 -6.91
N LEU A 128 -12.38 7.69 -6.26
CA LEU A 128 -13.55 7.08 -5.62
C LEU A 128 -14.14 7.94 -4.51
N VAL A 129 -13.28 8.53 -3.68
CA VAL A 129 -13.70 9.44 -2.61
C VAL A 129 -13.75 10.88 -3.15
N ARG A 130 -14.79 11.61 -2.82
CA ARG A 130 -14.90 13.02 -3.19
C ARG A 130 -13.84 13.89 -2.51
N GLU A 131 -13.56 15.05 -3.06
CA GLU A 131 -12.72 16.04 -2.43
C GLU A 131 -13.24 16.42 -1.04
N GLY A 132 -12.35 16.50 -0.06
CA GLY A 132 -12.70 16.74 1.33
C GLY A 132 -13.35 15.55 2.04
N GLY A 133 -13.50 14.40 1.38
CA GLY A 133 -13.97 13.15 1.99
C GLY A 133 -12.95 12.52 2.92
N VAL A 134 -13.24 11.35 3.47
CA VAL A 134 -12.40 10.68 4.45
C VAL A 134 -11.82 9.39 3.89
N VAL A 135 -10.53 9.16 4.12
CA VAL A 135 -9.86 7.88 3.82
C VAL A 135 -9.60 7.15 5.14
N ILE A 136 -10.09 5.91 5.25
CA ILE A 136 -9.87 5.05 6.42
C ILE A 136 -9.04 3.85 5.99
N MET A 137 -7.87 3.68 6.60
CA MET A 137 -6.97 2.56 6.36
C MET A 137 -6.91 1.65 7.59
N THR A 138 -6.78 0.35 7.40
CA THR A 138 -6.54 -0.60 8.49
C THR A 138 -5.13 -1.16 8.38
N HIS A 139 -4.28 -0.88 9.38
CA HIS A 139 -2.91 -1.39 9.48
C HIS A 139 -2.34 -1.13 10.87
N PRO A 140 -1.54 -2.03 11.47
CA PRO A 140 -0.93 -1.80 12.79
C PRO A 140 0.10 -0.67 12.82
N THR A 141 0.69 -0.31 11.69
CA THR A 141 1.60 0.84 11.52
C THR A 141 2.67 0.90 12.60
N TYR A 142 3.37 -0.24 12.81
CA TYR A 142 4.50 -0.30 13.73
C TYR A 142 5.64 0.59 13.23
N GLU A 143 6.33 1.23 14.16
CA GLU A 143 7.55 1.98 13.88
C GLU A 143 8.73 1.03 13.71
N GLU A 144 8.66 0.22 12.65
CA GLU A 144 9.66 -0.77 12.30
C GLU A 144 10.14 -0.54 10.88
N PHE A 145 11.48 -0.46 10.73
CA PHE A 145 12.15 -0.26 9.45
C PHE A 145 13.21 -1.33 9.25
N HIS A 146 13.39 -1.79 8.02
CA HIS A 146 14.46 -2.72 7.72
C HIS A 146 15.79 -1.95 7.62
N PRO A 147 16.75 -2.18 8.56
CA PRO A 147 17.93 -1.32 8.69
C PRO A 147 18.93 -1.44 7.53
N VAL A 148 18.90 -2.55 6.80
CA VAL A 148 19.80 -2.78 5.66
C VAL A 148 19.20 -2.27 4.35
N HIS A 149 17.88 -2.50 4.14
CA HIS A 149 17.23 -2.15 2.88
C HIS A 149 16.65 -0.72 2.88
N HIS A 150 16.27 -0.21 4.06
CA HIS A 150 15.56 1.06 4.19
C HIS A 150 16.21 2.03 5.20
N PRO A 151 17.54 2.20 5.26
CA PRO A 151 18.16 3.10 6.23
C PRO A 151 17.69 4.56 6.07
N SER A 152 17.56 5.06 4.85
CA SER A 152 17.08 6.41 4.57
C SER A 152 15.62 6.66 4.99
N TYR A 153 14.83 5.61 5.16
CA TYR A 153 13.47 5.73 5.67
C TYR A 153 13.46 6.04 7.17
N ILE A 154 14.45 5.54 7.91
CA ILE A 154 14.62 5.83 9.33
C ILE A 154 14.91 7.31 9.49
N ASP A 155 15.93 7.82 8.78
CA ASP A 155 16.31 9.22 8.80
C ASP A 155 15.15 10.13 8.36
N PHE A 156 14.44 9.77 7.29
CA PHE A 156 13.29 10.52 6.83
C PHE A 156 12.18 10.57 7.89
N PHE A 157 11.87 9.45 8.53
CA PHE A 157 10.85 9.36 9.55
C PHE A 157 11.25 10.14 10.80
N ASP A 158 12.51 10.04 11.25
CA ASP A 158 12.97 10.64 12.49
C ASP A 158 13.27 12.13 12.37
N GLU A 159 13.87 12.56 11.27
CA GLU A 159 14.34 13.93 11.07
C GLU A 159 13.39 14.77 10.23
N VAL A 160 13.02 14.28 9.03
CA VAL A 160 12.21 15.09 8.11
C VAL A 160 10.77 15.21 8.57
N LEU A 161 10.13 14.10 8.95
CA LEU A 161 8.75 14.13 9.48
C LEU A 161 8.62 14.74 10.87
N ALA A 162 9.71 14.87 11.63
CA ALA A 162 9.69 15.65 12.86
C ALA A 162 9.63 17.15 12.60
N ASP A 163 10.12 17.60 11.45
CA ASP A 163 10.12 19.01 11.06
C ASP A 163 8.88 19.38 10.24
N THR A 164 8.52 18.56 9.25
CA THR A 164 7.39 18.86 8.37
C THR A 164 6.81 17.62 7.70
N ASN A 165 5.49 17.65 7.49
CA ASN A 165 4.76 16.68 6.65
C ASN A 165 4.42 17.28 5.26
N ASP A 166 4.69 18.57 5.04
CA ASP A 166 4.37 19.28 3.81
C ASP A 166 5.47 19.06 2.74
N PRO A 167 5.14 18.42 1.60
CA PRO A 167 6.10 18.22 0.52
C PRO A 167 6.70 19.51 -0.04
N ALA A 168 5.97 20.61 -0.03
CA ALA A 168 6.48 21.89 -0.50
C ALA A 168 7.60 22.42 0.41
N VAL A 169 7.41 22.32 1.73
CA VAL A 169 8.43 22.68 2.73
C VAL A 169 9.65 21.75 2.61
N MET A 170 9.42 20.44 2.40
CA MET A 170 10.51 19.49 2.17
C MET A 170 11.35 19.89 0.94
N TRP A 171 10.69 20.31 -0.13
CA TRP A 171 11.36 20.79 -1.36
C TRP A 171 12.17 22.05 -1.11
N GLU A 172 11.59 23.04 -0.44
CA GLU A 172 12.26 24.31 -0.11
C GLU A 172 13.51 24.10 0.76
N LYS A 173 13.45 23.21 1.74
CA LYS A 173 14.56 22.87 2.62
C LYS A 173 15.60 21.93 1.98
N LYS A 174 15.33 21.43 0.79
CA LYS A 174 16.24 20.60 -0.01
C LYS A 174 16.76 19.35 0.70
N TYR A 175 15.97 18.75 1.59
CA TYR A 175 16.36 17.54 2.33
C TYR A 175 16.89 16.42 1.42
N ALA A 176 16.28 16.21 0.23
CA ALA A 176 16.67 15.18 -0.70
C ALA A 176 18.05 15.43 -1.35
N GLU A 177 18.61 16.63 -1.24
CA GLU A 177 19.93 16.98 -1.77
C GLU A 177 21.06 16.74 -0.77
N ASP A 178 20.75 16.29 0.46
CA ASP A 178 21.74 15.99 1.50
C ASP A 178 22.76 14.95 1.04
N GLU A 179 24.04 15.18 1.37
CA GLU A 179 25.14 14.30 0.99
C GLU A 179 25.02 12.89 1.60
N TRP A 180 24.35 12.73 2.74
CA TRP A 180 24.08 11.43 3.35
C TRP A 180 23.21 10.55 2.45
N TYR A 181 22.12 11.07 1.90
CA TYR A 181 21.27 10.32 0.97
C TYR A 181 21.99 9.95 -0.32
N ARG A 182 22.87 10.84 -0.81
CA ARG A 182 23.76 10.54 -1.95
C ARG A 182 24.77 9.46 -1.62
N HIS A 183 25.34 9.50 -0.42
CA HIS A 183 26.27 8.49 0.06
C HIS A 183 25.63 7.11 0.14
N LEU A 184 24.44 7.00 0.76
CA LEU A 184 23.69 5.74 0.82
C LEU A 184 23.42 5.16 -0.57
N TYR A 185 23.03 5.98 -1.51
CA TYR A 185 22.81 5.54 -2.89
C TYR A 185 24.06 4.95 -3.55
N ARG A 186 25.22 5.52 -3.28
CA ARG A 186 26.48 5.13 -3.93
C ARG A 186 27.18 3.94 -3.28
N THR A 187 26.93 3.67 -2.02
CA THR A 187 27.77 2.79 -1.20
C THR A 187 27.05 1.62 -0.56
N SER A 188 25.73 1.58 -0.56
CA SER A 188 24.97 0.53 0.11
C SER A 188 24.11 -0.29 -0.85
N TYR A 189 23.66 -1.47 -0.40
CA TYR A 189 22.65 -2.28 -1.07
C TYR A 189 21.23 -1.81 -0.77
N ALA A 190 21.11 -0.66 -0.11
CA ALA A 190 19.84 -0.04 0.25
C ALA A 190 19.11 0.47 -0.98
N TYR A 191 17.80 0.68 -0.84
CA TYR A 191 17.05 1.49 -1.80
C TYR A 191 17.65 2.88 -1.89
N HIS A 192 17.42 3.52 -3.04
CA HIS A 192 17.92 4.87 -3.28
C HIS A 192 17.61 5.80 -2.10
N GLY A 193 18.60 6.59 -1.66
CA GLY A 193 18.48 7.43 -0.46
C GLY A 193 17.30 8.41 -0.47
N VAL A 194 16.85 8.85 -1.65
CA VAL A 194 15.68 9.73 -1.81
C VAL A 194 14.36 8.97 -1.99
N HIS A 195 14.37 7.63 -1.94
CA HIS A 195 13.15 6.83 -2.14
C HIS A 195 12.02 7.15 -1.14
N PRO A 196 12.26 7.42 0.15
CA PRO A 196 11.19 7.84 1.06
C PRO A 196 10.54 9.16 0.67
N PHE A 197 11.27 10.09 0.05
CA PHE A 197 10.69 11.34 -0.48
C PHE A 197 9.73 11.08 -1.65
N TYR A 198 10.09 10.19 -2.58
CA TYR A 198 9.17 9.78 -3.65
C TYR A 198 7.93 9.10 -3.09
N ALA A 199 8.10 8.19 -2.14
CA ALA A 199 6.99 7.51 -1.50
C ALA A 199 6.04 8.51 -0.83
N TRP A 200 6.60 9.53 -0.18
CA TRP A 200 5.85 10.60 0.47
C TRP A 200 5.10 11.47 -0.55
N TYR A 201 5.76 11.92 -1.62
CA TYR A 201 5.14 12.74 -2.65
C TYR A 201 4.01 12.02 -3.37
N TRP A 202 4.13 10.73 -3.61
CA TRP A 202 3.02 9.96 -4.21
C TRP A 202 1.79 9.93 -3.32
N GLY A 203 1.96 9.79 -2.01
CA GLY A 203 0.86 9.80 -1.07
C GLY A 203 0.30 11.20 -0.78
N ALA A 204 1.11 12.25 -0.93
CA ALA A 204 0.72 13.62 -0.62
C ALA A 204 -0.48 14.10 -1.44
N HIS A 205 -0.61 13.68 -2.70
CA HIS A 205 -1.78 13.99 -3.53
C HIS A 205 -3.08 13.47 -2.89
N GLY A 206 -3.09 12.20 -2.46
CA GLY A 206 -4.25 11.62 -1.77
C GLY A 206 -4.51 12.29 -0.42
N GLN A 207 -3.46 12.66 0.30
CA GLN A 207 -3.58 13.39 1.57
C GLN A 207 -4.18 14.79 1.40
N GLN A 208 -3.78 15.52 0.35
CA GLN A 208 -4.32 16.85 0.05
C GLN A 208 -5.78 16.79 -0.42
N HIS A 209 -6.15 15.74 -1.15
CA HIS A 209 -7.51 15.53 -1.62
C HIS A 209 -8.48 15.18 -0.49
N ALA A 210 -8.02 14.37 0.48
CA ALA A 210 -8.83 13.93 1.63
C ALA A 210 -8.97 15.04 2.67
N GLY A 211 -10.17 15.26 3.17
CA GLY A 211 -10.41 16.14 4.33
C GLY A 211 -9.86 15.54 5.63
N LYS A 212 -9.76 14.20 5.71
CA LYS A 212 -9.16 13.50 6.85
C LYS A 212 -8.67 12.11 6.43
N VAL A 213 -7.53 11.70 6.97
CA VAL A 213 -7.01 10.33 6.86
C VAL A 213 -6.98 9.69 8.25
N ILE A 214 -7.57 8.50 8.39
CA ILE A 214 -7.68 7.77 9.64
C ILE A 214 -7.02 6.40 9.49
N ILE A 215 -6.22 5.97 10.48
CA ILE A 215 -5.68 4.61 10.52
C ILE A 215 -6.25 3.87 11.73
N VAL A 216 -6.94 2.76 11.45
CA VAL A 216 -7.54 1.88 12.45
C VAL A 216 -6.54 0.82 12.88
N GLY A 217 -6.38 0.65 14.20
CA GLY A 217 -5.49 -0.34 14.81
C GLY A 217 -4.01 0.02 14.73
N GLY A 218 -3.69 1.22 14.22
CA GLY A 218 -2.32 1.71 14.11
C GLY A 218 -1.73 2.17 15.45
N TYR A 219 -0.41 2.06 15.59
CA TYR A 219 0.31 2.60 16.74
C TYR A 219 0.16 4.14 16.76
N ALA A 220 -0.55 4.64 17.77
CA ALA A 220 -1.08 6.00 17.76
C ALA A 220 -0.01 7.10 17.60
N ALA A 221 1.17 6.93 18.19
CA ALA A 221 2.27 7.89 18.07
C ALA A 221 2.77 7.98 16.62
N THR A 222 3.01 6.84 16.00
CA THR A 222 3.45 6.72 14.60
C THR A 222 2.41 7.29 13.64
N VAL A 223 1.12 6.97 13.85
CA VAL A 223 0.03 7.48 13.02
C VAL A 223 -0.04 9.01 13.05
N ARG A 224 0.10 9.60 14.26
CA ARG A 224 0.14 11.07 14.38
C ARG A 224 1.36 11.70 13.73
N LYS A 225 2.52 11.04 13.81
CA LYS A 225 3.76 11.51 13.16
C LYS A 225 3.63 11.56 11.64
N LEU A 226 2.84 10.63 11.05
CA LEU A 226 2.45 10.69 9.64
C LEU A 226 1.46 11.82 9.30
N GLY A 227 0.94 12.54 10.29
CA GLY A 227 -0.09 13.56 10.11
C GLY A 227 -1.51 13.00 10.02
N PHE A 228 -1.73 11.74 10.44
CA PHE A 228 -3.03 11.06 10.36
C PHE A 228 -3.69 10.91 11.74
N THR A 229 -4.96 10.56 11.73
CA THR A 229 -5.76 10.36 12.94
C THR A 229 -5.78 8.88 13.31
N PRO A 230 -5.33 8.48 14.51
CA PRO A 230 -5.46 7.10 14.96
C PRO A 230 -6.89 6.81 15.45
N ALA A 231 -7.37 5.60 15.16
CA ALA A 231 -8.60 5.04 15.71
C ALA A 231 -8.36 3.62 16.23
N SER A 232 -9.01 3.23 17.31
CA SER A 232 -8.84 1.88 17.88
C SER A 232 -9.69 0.84 17.16
N THR A 233 -10.88 1.23 16.72
CA THR A 233 -11.84 0.38 16.02
C THR A 233 -12.39 1.08 14.78
N MET A 234 -13.02 0.32 13.90
CA MET A 234 -13.73 0.89 12.75
C MET A 234 -14.89 1.80 13.20
N ASN A 235 -15.57 1.46 14.28
CA ASN A 235 -16.65 2.31 14.82
C ASN A 235 -16.09 3.67 15.28
N ASP A 236 -14.95 3.68 15.99
CA ASP A 236 -14.29 4.93 16.38
C ASP A 236 -13.91 5.75 15.13
N ALA A 237 -13.39 5.08 14.10
CA ALA A 237 -13.01 5.76 12.86
C ALA A 237 -14.21 6.38 12.15
N LEU A 238 -15.36 5.71 12.12
CA LEU A 238 -16.60 6.23 11.55
C LEU A 238 -17.16 7.40 12.37
N GLU A 239 -17.10 7.33 13.70
CA GLU A 239 -17.50 8.47 14.56
C GLU A 239 -16.58 9.67 14.32
N ILE A 240 -15.26 9.48 14.25
CA ILE A 240 -14.31 10.55 13.92
C ILE A 240 -14.57 11.10 12.50
N ALA A 241 -14.89 10.25 11.54
CA ALA A 241 -15.19 10.66 10.18
C ALA A 241 -16.47 11.50 10.10
N SER A 242 -17.45 11.25 11.00
CA SER A 242 -18.72 11.96 11.01
C SER A 242 -18.59 13.48 11.20
N ASP A 243 -17.52 13.93 11.85
CA ASP A 243 -17.20 15.35 12.00
C ASP A 243 -16.84 16.02 10.65
N THR A 244 -16.40 15.24 9.67
CA THR A 244 -16.00 15.73 8.35
C THR A 244 -17.08 15.50 7.29
N VAL A 245 -17.75 14.34 7.30
CA VAL A 245 -18.66 13.93 6.23
C VAL A 245 -20.12 13.75 6.69
N GLY A 246 -20.41 14.02 7.96
CA GLY A 246 -21.76 13.84 8.53
C GLY A 246 -22.04 12.41 8.97
N ARG A 247 -23.26 12.19 9.52
CA ARG A 247 -23.64 10.92 10.17
C ARG A 247 -24.23 9.86 9.24
N SER A 248 -24.44 10.19 7.99
CA SER A 248 -25.00 9.26 6.99
C SER A 248 -24.15 9.25 5.71
N PRO A 249 -22.83 8.98 5.82
CA PRO A 249 -21.94 9.01 4.67
C PRO A 249 -22.18 7.81 3.74
N THR A 250 -21.92 8.03 2.46
CA THR A 250 -21.72 6.95 1.51
C THR A 250 -20.31 6.37 1.65
N ILE A 251 -20.17 5.04 1.59
CA ILE A 251 -18.89 4.36 1.84
C ILE A 251 -18.56 3.43 0.69
N SER A 252 -17.36 3.57 0.12
CA SER A 252 -16.74 2.57 -0.74
C SER A 252 -15.68 1.79 0.05
N HIS A 253 -15.69 0.47 -0.09
CA HIS A 253 -14.70 -0.39 0.52
C HIS A 253 -13.89 -1.14 -0.56
N LEU A 254 -12.57 -0.92 -0.59
CA LEU A 254 -11.67 -1.70 -1.41
C LEU A 254 -11.41 -3.05 -0.73
N HIS A 255 -12.12 -4.06 -1.20
CA HIS A 255 -12.12 -5.39 -0.59
C HIS A 255 -10.81 -6.16 -0.81
N VAL A 256 -10.16 -5.92 -1.94
CA VAL A 256 -8.85 -6.49 -2.28
C VAL A 256 -7.92 -5.35 -2.68
N PRO A 257 -6.79 -5.16 -2.01
CA PRO A 257 -5.87 -4.09 -2.35
C PRO A 257 -5.31 -4.25 -3.77
N GLY A 258 -5.36 -3.17 -4.53
CA GLY A 258 -4.46 -2.95 -5.64
C GLY A 258 -4.70 -3.68 -6.96
N VAL A 259 -5.91 -4.24 -7.22
CA VAL A 259 -6.13 -5.02 -8.45
C VAL A 259 -7.27 -4.48 -9.32
N LEU A 260 -7.80 -3.33 -9.02
CA LEU A 260 -8.85 -2.69 -9.82
C LEU A 260 -8.48 -1.26 -10.19
N VAL A 261 -9.07 -0.76 -11.27
CA VAL A 261 -9.07 0.67 -11.61
C VAL A 261 -10.53 1.13 -11.61
N ALA A 262 -10.87 2.07 -10.75
CA ALA A 262 -12.22 2.60 -10.68
C ALA A 262 -12.48 3.59 -11.84
N ASP A 263 -13.61 3.44 -12.52
CA ASP A 263 -14.13 4.40 -13.49
C ASP A 263 -15.40 5.04 -12.90
N VAL A 264 -15.24 6.16 -12.24
CA VAL A 264 -16.31 6.84 -11.51
C VAL A 264 -17.11 7.69 -12.48
N LYS A 265 -18.38 7.35 -12.65
CA LYS A 265 -19.33 8.05 -13.55
C LYS A 265 -19.93 9.32 -12.91
#